data_5f9f5197dbad8f33040985106e4a54d3
#
_entry.id   5f9f5197dbad8f33040985106e4a54d3
#
_cell.length_a   1.000
_cell.length_b   1.000
_cell.length_c   1.000
_cell.angle_alpha   90.00
_cell.angle_beta   90.00
_cell.angle_gamma   90.00
#
_symmetry.space_group_name_H-M   'P 1'
#
loop_
_entity.id
_entity.type
_entity.pdbx_description
1 polymer ?
#
loop_
_entity_poly.entity_id
_entity_poly.type
_entity_poly.pdbx_seq_one_letter_code
_entity_poly.pdbx_strand_id
1 'polypeptide(L)'
;MSPRISQAARLVGLTALLLFAGALSLPRAQADDSRLLGIEIQLDNDQFAFTPGSQERWYTSGVFVRWALESDPTDLDARLSGAWCAHVIGCDAGARTARVWRIGQTMYTPAYLGTTAPQPYDWPYAASLSATLSNVVYGERTRQALGLSLGVIGPAALGEPVQNMVHQVINNPPPLGWGLQVRAQPVFEINWSGMVATPMSAGRIDLVSRALVQLGNPVTQAGVGAMVRAGALPQGPEWPGEMALSRRPQGLHVYAGAEVRGVARNILIDGDTYGYDSLIQHRPWVAEAIGGASWAFSKAWSVDYSLSVRSVEFTAPLEPRALNPQRIGMILLRWTPP
;
A
#
# COMPACT_ATOMS: atom_id res chain seq x y z
N MET A 1 12.22 -28.46 -5.06
CA MET A 1 11.69 -27.12 -4.69
C MET A 1 12.83 -26.32 -4.08
N SER A 2 13.11 -25.12 -4.60
CA SER A 2 14.21 -24.32 -4.05
C SER A 2 13.86 -23.89 -2.62
N PRO A 3 14.82 -23.78 -1.70
CA PRO A 3 14.57 -23.39 -0.31
C PRO A 3 13.85 -22.01 -0.19
N ARG A 4 13.98 -21.15 -1.18
CA ARG A 4 13.32 -19.83 -1.25
C ARG A 4 11.80 -19.90 -1.43
N ILE A 5 11.29 -20.86 -2.23
CA ILE A 5 9.83 -21.06 -2.41
C ILE A 5 9.20 -21.55 -1.11
N SER A 6 9.91 -22.39 -0.34
CA SER A 6 9.41 -22.88 0.95
C SER A 6 9.36 -21.78 2.02
N GLN A 7 10.29 -20.83 1.99
CA GLN A 7 10.33 -19.69 2.92
C GLN A 7 9.19 -18.69 2.62
N ALA A 8 9.00 -18.33 1.37
CA ALA A 8 7.90 -17.46 0.97
C ALA A 8 6.52 -18.05 1.32
N ALA A 9 6.32 -19.36 1.10
CA ALA A 9 5.08 -20.03 1.47
C ALA A 9 4.83 -20.04 2.98
N ARG A 10 5.88 -20.18 3.82
CA ARG A 10 5.77 -20.10 5.28
C ARG A 10 5.45 -18.67 5.74
N LEU A 11 6.05 -17.66 5.12
CA LEU A 11 5.80 -16.26 5.40
C LEU A 11 4.32 -15.91 5.15
N VAL A 12 3.80 -16.27 3.97
CA VAL A 12 2.39 -16.08 3.61
C VAL A 12 1.46 -16.77 4.60
N GLY A 13 1.75 -18.03 4.94
CA GLY A 13 0.92 -18.80 5.87
C GLY A 13 0.87 -18.21 7.27
N LEU A 14 2.00 -17.72 7.80
CA LEU A 14 2.06 -17.18 9.16
C LEU A 14 1.41 -15.80 9.26
N THR A 15 1.70 -14.92 8.30
CA THR A 15 1.12 -13.56 8.29
C THR A 15 -0.39 -13.64 8.11
N ALA A 16 -0.88 -14.54 7.26
CA ALA A 16 -2.31 -14.82 7.12
C ALA A 16 -2.93 -15.36 8.43
N LEU A 17 -2.25 -16.24 9.15
CA LEU A 17 -2.74 -16.83 10.42
C LEU A 17 -2.84 -15.78 11.54
N LEU A 18 -1.85 -14.90 11.66
CA LEU A 18 -1.83 -13.83 12.66
C LEU A 18 -2.90 -12.76 12.42
N LEU A 19 -3.15 -12.44 11.14
CA LEU A 19 -4.20 -11.50 10.76
C LEU A 19 -5.60 -12.10 10.93
N PHE A 20 -5.77 -13.41 10.69
CA PHE A 20 -7.03 -14.11 10.91
C PHE A 20 -7.40 -14.17 12.40
N ALA A 21 -6.42 -14.38 13.29
CA ALA A 21 -6.62 -14.36 14.73
C ALA A 21 -7.00 -12.96 15.25
N GLY A 22 -6.41 -11.89 14.68
CA GLY A 22 -6.76 -10.49 15.01
C GLY A 22 -8.12 -10.05 14.48
N ALA A 23 -8.52 -10.51 13.30
CA ALA A 23 -9.81 -10.16 12.69
C ALA A 23 -11.01 -10.77 13.42
N LEU A 24 -10.83 -11.89 14.13
CA LEU A 24 -11.89 -12.53 14.91
C LEU A 24 -12.22 -11.79 16.22
N SER A 25 -11.37 -10.86 16.65
CA SER A 25 -11.53 -10.08 17.90
C SER A 25 -11.97 -8.63 17.68
N LEU A 26 -12.46 -8.27 16.49
CA LEU A 26 -13.03 -6.94 16.27
C LEU A 26 -14.20 -6.73 17.23
N PRO A 27 -14.22 -5.64 18.02
CA PRO A 27 -15.33 -5.35 18.88
C PRO A 27 -16.59 -5.25 18.01
N ARG A 28 -17.69 -5.89 18.45
CA ARG A 28 -19.01 -5.60 17.92
C ARG A 28 -19.33 -4.15 18.27
N ALA A 29 -18.84 -3.23 17.45
CA ALA A 29 -19.35 -1.88 17.44
C ALA A 29 -20.86 -1.98 17.19
N GLN A 30 -21.63 -1.23 17.95
CA GLN A 30 -23.07 -1.09 17.77
C GLN A 30 -23.34 -0.91 16.28
N ALA A 31 -24.18 -1.78 15.71
CA ALA A 31 -24.48 -1.79 14.29
C ALA A 31 -25.09 -0.43 13.90
N ASP A 32 -24.24 0.40 13.34
CA ASP A 32 -24.64 1.38 12.35
C ASP A 32 -25.19 0.52 11.18
N ASP A 33 -26.35 0.82 10.62
CA ASP A 33 -26.99 0.07 9.51
C ASP A 33 -26.16 0.09 8.20
N SER A 34 -24.89 0.47 8.28
CA SER A 34 -23.99 0.55 7.15
C SER A 34 -23.60 -0.84 6.65
N ARG A 35 -23.97 -1.13 5.41
CA ARG A 35 -23.68 -2.41 4.75
C ARG A 35 -22.16 -2.59 4.53
N LEU A 36 -21.58 -3.68 5.04
CA LEU A 36 -20.22 -4.05 4.73
C LEU A 36 -20.09 -4.39 3.23
N LEU A 37 -19.17 -3.71 2.53
CA LEU A 37 -18.90 -3.88 1.11
C LEU A 37 -17.77 -4.88 0.83
N GLY A 38 -16.84 -5.04 1.76
CA GLY A 38 -15.75 -6.00 1.63
C GLY A 38 -14.63 -5.81 2.64
N ILE A 39 -13.76 -6.81 2.70
CA ILE A 39 -12.53 -6.82 3.51
C ILE A 39 -11.36 -7.22 2.61
N GLU A 40 -10.21 -6.58 2.78
CA GLU A 40 -8.97 -6.90 2.09
C GLU A 40 -7.83 -7.07 3.08
N ILE A 41 -6.98 -8.07 2.82
CA ILE A 41 -5.70 -8.27 3.50
C ILE A 41 -4.62 -8.23 2.44
N GLN A 42 -3.64 -7.33 2.62
CA GLN A 42 -2.52 -7.16 1.71
C GLN A 42 -1.22 -7.39 2.44
N LEU A 43 -0.32 -8.10 1.78
CA LEU A 43 1.05 -8.35 2.20
C LEU A 43 1.99 -7.89 1.09
N ASP A 44 2.89 -6.98 1.43
CA ASP A 44 3.96 -6.54 0.56
C ASP A 44 5.28 -7.04 1.14
N ASN A 45 6.16 -7.50 0.26
CA ASN A 45 7.50 -7.88 0.66
C ASN A 45 8.44 -7.88 -0.56
N ASP A 46 9.69 -7.49 -0.37
CA ASP A 46 10.71 -7.57 -1.42
C ASP A 46 11.04 -9.03 -1.80
N GLN A 47 10.89 -9.98 -0.87
CA GLN A 47 11.05 -11.42 -1.13
C GLN A 47 9.95 -11.99 -2.05
N PHE A 48 8.76 -11.40 -2.06
CA PHE A 48 7.67 -11.81 -2.96
C PHE A 48 7.89 -11.39 -4.41
N ALA A 49 8.92 -10.61 -4.69
CA ALA A 49 9.33 -10.31 -6.06
C ALA A 49 9.85 -11.53 -6.82
N PHE A 50 10.22 -12.62 -6.11
CA PHE A 50 10.73 -13.90 -6.65
C PHE A 50 11.85 -13.73 -7.69
N THR A 51 12.59 -12.61 -7.65
CA THR A 51 13.65 -12.32 -8.60
C THR A 51 15.02 -12.74 -8.06
N PRO A 52 15.91 -13.28 -8.89
CA PRO A 52 17.29 -13.55 -8.48
C PRO A 52 17.96 -12.28 -7.97
N GLY A 53 18.60 -12.36 -6.79
CA GLY A 53 19.31 -11.22 -6.20
C GLY A 53 18.43 -10.21 -5.49
N SER A 54 17.13 -10.48 -5.26
CA SER A 54 16.32 -9.68 -4.32
C SER A 54 17.00 -9.71 -2.96
N GLN A 55 17.27 -8.54 -2.40
CA GLN A 55 17.84 -8.35 -1.07
C GLN A 55 16.81 -7.65 -0.21
N GLU A 56 16.67 -8.07 1.02
CA GLU A 56 15.87 -7.38 2.03
C GLU A 56 16.50 -6.01 2.29
N ARG A 57 15.85 -4.94 1.82
CA ARG A 57 16.36 -3.58 1.95
C ARG A 57 15.29 -2.54 1.65
N TRP A 58 15.44 -1.38 2.27
CA TRP A 58 14.62 -0.18 2.08
C TRP A 58 13.16 -0.47 2.46
N TYR A 59 12.22 -0.49 1.54
CA TYR A 59 10.87 -0.98 1.82
C TYR A 59 10.89 -2.50 1.98
N THR A 60 10.99 -2.98 3.20
CA THR A 60 11.17 -4.40 3.52
C THR A 60 9.85 -5.14 3.49
N SER A 61 8.83 -4.60 4.15
CA SER A 61 7.50 -5.20 4.16
C SER A 61 6.39 -4.23 4.49
N GLY A 62 5.17 -4.58 4.08
CA GLY A 62 3.93 -3.93 4.45
C GLY A 62 2.83 -4.94 4.72
N VAL A 63 2.04 -4.68 5.74
CA VAL A 63 0.86 -5.48 6.08
C VAL A 63 -0.31 -4.52 6.25
N PHE A 64 -1.39 -4.76 5.50
CA PHE A 64 -2.56 -3.89 5.53
C PHE A 64 -3.84 -4.70 5.63
N VAL A 65 -4.73 -4.22 6.48
CA VAL A 65 -6.12 -4.68 6.53
C VAL A 65 -7.01 -3.49 6.16
N ARG A 66 -7.92 -3.71 5.23
CA ARG A 66 -8.91 -2.71 4.81
C ARG A 66 -10.29 -3.30 4.91
N TRP A 67 -11.26 -2.45 5.23
CA TRP A 67 -12.67 -2.78 5.11
C TRP A 67 -13.44 -1.56 4.65
N ALA A 68 -14.52 -1.79 3.94
CA ALA A 68 -15.37 -0.75 3.38
C ALA A 68 -16.81 -0.91 3.85
N LEU A 69 -17.40 0.18 4.29
CA LEU A 69 -18.79 0.29 4.68
C LEU A 69 -19.50 1.22 3.68
N GLU A 70 -20.70 0.87 3.26
CA GLU A 70 -21.53 1.75 2.43
C GLU A 70 -21.93 2.97 3.25
N SER A 71 -21.79 4.17 2.70
CA SER A 71 -22.24 5.40 3.37
C SER A 71 -23.67 5.69 2.98
N ASP A 72 -24.47 6.19 3.94
CA ASP A 72 -25.78 6.72 3.63
C ASP A 72 -25.62 8.03 2.81
N PRO A 73 -26.34 8.22 1.69
CA PRO A 73 -26.26 9.44 0.91
C PRO A 73 -26.63 10.71 1.67
N THR A 74 -27.35 10.60 2.79
CA THR A 74 -27.73 11.72 3.65
C THR A 74 -26.64 12.12 4.64
N ASP A 75 -25.63 11.28 4.85
CA ASP A 75 -24.50 11.57 5.71
C ASP A 75 -23.71 12.79 5.24
N LEU A 76 -23.24 13.60 6.17
CA LEU A 76 -22.50 14.82 5.86
C LEU A 76 -21.25 14.54 5.04
N ASP A 77 -20.50 13.53 5.42
CA ASP A 77 -19.26 13.12 4.71
C ASP A 77 -19.53 12.62 3.28
N ALA A 78 -20.64 11.87 3.08
CA ALA A 78 -21.06 11.45 1.75
C ALA A 78 -21.46 12.65 0.86
N ARG A 79 -22.20 13.60 1.41
CA ARG A 79 -22.60 14.84 0.73
C ARG A 79 -21.40 15.71 0.37
N LEU A 80 -20.46 15.90 1.30
CA LEU A 80 -19.24 16.67 1.05
C LEU A 80 -18.35 16.00 -0.01
N SER A 81 -18.20 14.67 0.07
CA SER A 81 -17.43 13.90 -0.90
C SER A 81 -18.05 13.93 -2.30
N GLY A 82 -19.38 13.85 -2.40
CA GLY A 82 -20.10 14.00 -3.66
C GLY A 82 -19.93 15.40 -4.29
N ALA A 83 -20.04 16.46 -3.47
CA ALA A 83 -19.80 17.82 -3.94
C ALA A 83 -18.35 18.00 -4.41
N TRP A 84 -17.37 17.51 -3.65
CA TRP A 84 -15.95 17.54 -4.02
C TRP A 84 -15.70 16.80 -5.35
N CYS A 85 -16.25 15.59 -5.47
CA CYS A 85 -16.10 14.77 -6.66
C CYS A 85 -16.57 15.48 -7.93
N ALA A 86 -17.70 16.18 -7.87
CA ALA A 86 -18.22 16.91 -9.00
C ALA A 86 -17.30 18.03 -9.53
N HIS A 87 -16.45 18.58 -8.68
CA HIS A 87 -15.59 19.72 -9.03
C HIS A 87 -14.15 19.32 -9.40
N VAL A 88 -13.67 18.12 -9.05
CA VAL A 88 -12.26 17.76 -9.27
C VAL A 88 -12.06 16.99 -10.56
N ILE A 89 -12.57 15.76 -10.67
CA ILE A 89 -12.46 14.96 -11.90
C ILE A 89 -13.84 14.55 -12.46
N GLY A 90 -14.91 14.96 -11.81
CA GLY A 90 -16.27 14.54 -12.13
C GLY A 90 -16.66 13.23 -11.46
N CYS A 91 -17.95 13.00 -11.34
CA CYS A 91 -18.54 11.77 -10.84
C CYS A 91 -19.44 11.15 -11.90
N ASP A 92 -19.52 9.82 -11.88
CA ASP A 92 -20.55 9.13 -12.68
C ASP A 92 -21.94 9.47 -12.15
N ALA A 93 -22.91 9.50 -13.06
CA ALA A 93 -24.31 9.56 -12.66
C ALA A 93 -24.65 8.30 -11.85
N GLY A 94 -25.19 8.50 -10.64
CA GLY A 94 -25.47 7.39 -9.72
C GLY A 94 -24.23 6.82 -9.02
N ALA A 95 -23.13 7.58 -8.95
CA ALA A 95 -21.97 7.22 -8.13
C ALA A 95 -22.39 6.96 -6.68
N ARG A 96 -21.76 5.97 -6.08
CA ARG A 96 -22.01 5.54 -4.69
C ARG A 96 -20.90 6.05 -3.79
N THR A 97 -21.16 6.10 -2.50
CA THR A 97 -20.21 6.51 -1.47
C THR A 97 -19.92 5.39 -0.49
N ALA A 98 -18.66 5.32 -0.05
CA ALA A 98 -18.23 4.36 0.97
C ALA A 98 -17.22 4.99 1.91
N ARG A 99 -17.25 4.56 3.17
CA ARG A 99 -16.19 4.77 4.16
C ARG A 99 -15.23 3.59 4.10
N VAL A 100 -13.98 3.87 3.84
CA VAL A 100 -12.92 2.86 3.79
C VAL A 100 -11.97 3.09 4.96
N TRP A 101 -11.86 2.10 5.81
CA TRP A 101 -10.85 2.03 6.85
C TRP A 101 -9.66 1.22 6.36
N ARG A 102 -8.47 1.65 6.75
CA ARG A 102 -7.23 0.92 6.56
C ARG A 102 -6.41 0.99 7.84
N ILE A 103 -5.92 -0.16 8.30
CA ILE A 103 -4.84 -0.24 9.28
C ILE A 103 -3.65 -0.86 8.57
N GLY A 104 -2.47 -0.28 8.73
CA GLY A 104 -1.28 -0.76 8.06
C GLY A 104 -0.01 -0.54 8.86
N GLN A 105 0.86 -1.53 8.81
CA GLN A 105 2.24 -1.44 9.27
C GLN A 105 3.16 -1.54 8.07
N THR A 106 4.17 -0.68 8.00
CA THR A 106 5.26 -0.76 7.03
C THR A 106 6.60 -0.79 7.75
N MET A 107 7.56 -1.51 7.19
CA MET A 107 8.92 -1.61 7.73
C MET A 107 9.94 -1.26 6.66
N TYR A 108 10.98 -0.59 7.10
CA TYR A 108 12.10 -0.14 6.28
C TYR A 108 13.40 -0.51 6.98
N THR A 109 14.35 -1.01 6.21
CA THR A 109 15.66 -1.40 6.72
C THR A 109 16.76 -0.96 5.74
N PRO A 110 17.99 -0.74 6.22
CA PRO A 110 19.13 -0.60 5.32
C PRO A 110 19.42 -1.90 4.57
N ALA A 111 20.28 -1.83 3.58
CA ALA A 111 20.66 -2.98 2.76
C ALA A 111 21.46 -4.05 3.52
N TYR A 112 22.09 -3.71 4.63
CA TYR A 112 22.87 -4.67 5.44
C TYR A 112 22.28 -4.79 6.86
N LEU A 113 21.75 -5.95 7.18
CA LEU A 113 21.04 -6.21 8.45
C LEU A 113 21.95 -6.76 9.55
N GLY A 114 23.14 -7.23 9.21
CA GLY A 114 24.05 -7.98 10.10
C GLY A 114 24.97 -7.10 10.94
N THR A 115 24.62 -5.84 11.22
CA THR A 115 25.46 -4.93 12.01
C THR A 115 24.65 -4.11 13.00
N THR A 116 25.29 -3.78 14.13
CA THR A 116 24.80 -2.79 15.10
C THR A 116 25.41 -1.40 14.88
N ALA A 117 26.31 -1.26 13.89
CA ALA A 117 26.91 0.03 13.56
C ALA A 117 25.95 0.90 12.75
N PRO A 118 25.97 2.23 12.96
CA PRO A 118 25.18 3.15 12.14
C PRO A 118 25.48 3.03 10.65
N GLN A 119 24.45 3.14 9.83
CA GLN A 119 24.53 3.12 8.36
C GLN A 119 23.99 4.45 7.78
N PRO A 120 24.67 5.59 8.00
CA PRO A 120 24.11 6.91 7.74
C PRO A 120 23.92 7.23 6.24
N TYR A 121 24.51 6.43 5.35
CA TYR A 121 24.39 6.60 3.89
C TYR A 121 23.35 5.65 3.28
N ASP A 122 22.52 5.02 4.10
CA ASP A 122 21.45 4.11 3.68
C ASP A 122 20.13 4.48 4.35
N TRP A 123 19.05 3.82 3.97
CA TRP A 123 17.77 3.93 4.67
C TRP A 123 17.94 3.60 6.15
N PRO A 124 17.34 4.36 7.05
CA PRO A 124 17.33 4.00 8.47
C PRO A 124 16.44 2.78 8.72
N TYR A 125 16.67 2.09 9.82
CA TYR A 125 15.63 1.23 10.39
C TYR A 125 14.44 2.09 10.79
N ALA A 126 13.26 1.73 10.31
CA ALA A 126 12.02 2.40 10.66
C ALA A 126 10.83 1.47 10.53
N ALA A 127 9.85 1.66 11.39
CA ALA A 127 8.51 1.13 11.19
C ALA A 127 7.49 2.25 11.29
N SER A 128 6.39 2.12 10.55
CA SER A 128 5.21 2.98 10.65
C SER A 128 3.99 2.12 10.91
N LEU A 129 3.15 2.52 11.85
CA LEU A 129 1.83 1.94 12.10
C LEU A 129 0.79 3.06 12.02
N SER A 130 -0.16 2.93 11.10
CA SER A 130 -1.16 3.96 10.85
C SER A 130 -2.55 3.39 10.62
N ALA A 131 -3.56 4.19 11.00
CA ALA A 131 -4.95 4.02 10.63
C ALA A 131 -5.37 5.15 9.69
N THR A 132 -6.06 4.81 8.61
CA THR A 132 -6.60 5.76 7.64
C THR A 132 -8.10 5.59 7.53
N LEU A 133 -8.84 6.69 7.55
CA LEU A 133 -10.24 6.75 7.16
C LEU A 133 -10.33 7.53 5.86
N SER A 134 -10.92 6.93 4.83
CA SER A 134 -11.16 7.58 3.55
C SER A 134 -12.64 7.56 3.19
N ASN A 135 -13.14 8.68 2.72
CA ASN A 135 -14.41 8.76 2.03
C ASN A 135 -14.18 8.56 0.53
N VAL A 136 -14.86 7.59 -0.05
CA VAL A 136 -14.67 7.19 -1.45
C VAL A 136 -15.99 7.37 -2.21
N VAL A 137 -15.94 8.15 -3.28
CA VAL A 137 -17.01 8.20 -4.29
C VAL A 137 -16.57 7.34 -5.46
N TYR A 138 -17.41 6.39 -5.88
CA TYR A 138 -17.06 5.41 -6.92
C TYR A 138 -18.22 5.07 -7.83
N GLY A 139 -17.92 4.87 -9.08
CA GLY A 139 -18.86 4.50 -10.13
C GLY A 139 -18.20 3.57 -11.16
N GLU A 140 -18.80 3.48 -12.34
CA GLU A 140 -18.30 2.61 -13.42
C GLU A 140 -17.06 3.16 -14.11
N ARG A 141 -16.88 4.49 -14.14
CA ARG A 141 -15.77 5.14 -14.85
C ARG A 141 -14.89 5.98 -13.95
N THR A 142 -15.43 6.46 -12.85
CA THR A 142 -14.69 7.38 -11.98
C THR A 142 -14.64 6.86 -10.55
N ARG A 143 -13.56 7.18 -9.87
CA ARG A 143 -13.40 6.94 -8.43
C ARG A 143 -12.55 8.06 -7.84
N GLN A 144 -12.97 8.58 -6.71
CA GLN A 144 -12.18 9.51 -5.91
C GLN A 144 -12.20 9.10 -4.45
N ALA A 145 -11.07 9.24 -3.79
CA ALA A 145 -10.92 9.00 -2.36
C ALA A 145 -10.24 10.21 -1.70
N LEU A 146 -10.80 10.69 -0.60
CA LEU A 146 -10.18 11.66 0.28
C LEU A 146 -10.03 11.04 1.66
N GLY A 147 -8.82 10.96 2.18
CA GLY A 147 -8.50 10.27 3.41
C GLY A 147 -7.67 11.08 4.39
N LEU A 148 -7.81 10.71 5.66
CA LEU A 148 -7.00 11.18 6.77
C LEU A 148 -6.31 9.99 7.41
N SER A 149 -4.99 10.05 7.55
CA SER A 149 -4.17 9.04 8.21
C SER A 149 -3.61 9.59 9.51
N LEU A 150 -3.71 8.78 10.57
CA LEU A 150 -3.11 9.03 11.87
C LEU A 150 -2.28 7.81 12.27
N GLY A 151 -1.15 8.01 12.95
CA GLY A 151 -0.31 6.90 13.34
C GLY A 151 0.96 7.30 14.06
N VAL A 152 1.93 6.39 14.05
CA VAL A 152 3.25 6.58 14.66
C VAL A 152 4.33 5.99 13.76
N ILE A 153 5.51 6.59 13.81
CA ILE A 153 6.76 6.06 13.25
C ILE A 153 7.71 5.78 14.42
N GLY A 154 8.59 4.79 14.25
CA GLY A 154 9.62 4.42 15.23
C GLY A 154 9.20 3.26 16.14
N PRO A 155 9.80 3.12 17.36
CA PRO A 155 9.63 1.94 18.20
C PRO A 155 8.17 1.57 18.51
N ALA A 156 7.29 2.56 18.66
CA ALA A 156 5.87 2.34 18.94
C ALA A 156 5.13 1.67 17.78
N ALA A 157 5.69 1.66 16.57
CA ALA A 157 5.14 0.94 15.42
C ALA A 157 5.49 -0.56 15.38
N LEU A 158 6.23 -1.07 16.38
CA LEU A 158 6.51 -2.49 16.62
C LEU A 158 7.25 -3.21 15.47
N GLY A 159 8.11 -2.49 14.72
CA GLY A 159 8.85 -3.09 13.60
C GLY A 159 9.80 -4.19 14.02
N GLU A 160 10.63 -3.94 15.04
CA GLU A 160 11.59 -4.89 15.57
C GLU A 160 10.95 -6.22 16.01
N PRO A 161 9.96 -6.27 16.92
CA PRO A 161 9.39 -7.53 17.36
C PRO A 161 8.70 -8.28 16.20
N VAL A 162 8.07 -7.57 15.27
CA VAL A 162 7.41 -8.21 14.12
C VAL A 162 8.44 -8.82 13.18
N GLN A 163 9.51 -8.08 12.81
CA GLN A 163 10.54 -8.61 11.90
C GLN A 163 11.30 -9.78 12.56
N ASN A 164 11.66 -9.67 13.84
CA ASN A 164 12.33 -10.75 14.58
C ASN A 164 11.48 -12.02 14.62
N MET A 165 10.17 -11.90 14.87
CA MET A 165 9.25 -13.03 14.84
C MET A 165 9.20 -13.69 13.46
N VAL A 166 9.11 -12.89 12.38
CA VAL A 166 9.12 -13.38 11.01
C VAL A 166 10.42 -14.11 10.69
N HIS A 167 11.59 -13.51 11.03
CA HIS A 167 12.91 -14.10 10.81
C HIS A 167 13.06 -15.43 11.57
N GLN A 168 12.56 -15.51 12.80
CA GLN A 168 12.55 -16.75 13.55
C GLN A 168 11.77 -17.87 12.87
N VAL A 169 10.58 -17.55 12.33
CA VAL A 169 9.73 -18.55 11.63
C VAL A 169 10.33 -19.04 10.32
N ILE A 170 10.99 -18.15 9.57
CA ILE A 170 11.64 -18.53 8.30
C ILE A 170 13.08 -19.02 8.50
N ASN A 171 13.56 -19.08 9.73
CA ASN A 171 14.91 -19.48 10.10
C ASN A 171 16.01 -18.58 9.48
N ASN A 172 15.78 -17.26 9.50
CA ASN A 172 16.74 -16.24 9.14
C ASN A 172 17.39 -15.63 10.37
N PRO A 173 18.67 -15.16 10.31
CA PRO A 173 19.27 -14.38 11.37
C PRO A 173 18.45 -13.12 11.69
N PRO A 174 18.33 -12.72 12.97
CA PRO A 174 17.62 -11.49 13.30
C PRO A 174 18.39 -10.27 12.81
N PRO A 175 17.72 -9.19 12.37
CA PRO A 175 18.35 -7.91 12.08
C PRO A 175 18.89 -7.27 13.35
N LEU A 176 20.13 -6.75 13.30
CA LEU A 176 20.85 -6.27 14.48
C LEU A 176 20.73 -4.77 14.72
N GLY A 177 20.22 -3.99 13.76
CA GLY A 177 20.27 -2.53 13.78
C GLY A 177 19.04 -1.82 14.35
N TRP A 178 18.01 -2.53 14.82
CA TRP A 178 16.76 -1.90 15.30
C TRP A 178 16.96 -0.94 16.49
N GLY A 179 18.01 -1.10 17.27
CA GLY A 179 18.37 -0.14 18.32
C GLY A 179 18.73 1.26 17.80
N LEU A 180 19.01 1.39 16.51
CA LEU A 180 19.31 2.64 15.80
C LEU A 180 18.14 3.16 14.93
N GLN A 181 16.94 2.63 15.12
CA GLN A 181 15.78 3.06 14.33
C GLN A 181 15.42 4.52 14.58
N VAL A 182 14.70 5.11 13.63
CA VAL A 182 14.17 6.47 13.77
C VAL A 182 13.36 6.63 15.05
N ARG A 183 13.41 7.81 15.66
CA ARG A 183 12.73 8.11 16.92
C ARG A 183 11.22 8.04 16.76
N ALA A 184 10.53 7.81 17.89
CA ALA A 184 9.09 7.83 17.93
C ALA A 184 8.55 9.21 17.61
N GLN A 185 7.63 9.28 16.63
CA GLN A 185 6.95 10.51 16.24
C GLN A 185 5.55 10.23 15.69
N PRO A 186 4.59 11.17 15.89
CA PRO A 186 3.26 11.01 15.34
C PRO A 186 3.26 11.10 13.82
N VAL A 187 2.33 10.40 13.19
CA VAL A 187 1.98 10.50 11.77
C VAL A 187 0.67 11.23 11.61
N PHE A 188 0.67 12.22 10.73
CA PHE A 188 -0.51 12.92 10.26
C PHE A 188 -0.39 13.13 8.75
N GLU A 189 -1.37 12.66 7.98
CA GLU A 189 -1.38 12.80 6.52
C GLU A 189 -2.81 12.96 6.01
N ILE A 190 -3.02 13.92 5.11
CA ILE A 190 -4.19 14.02 4.25
C ILE A 190 -3.81 13.44 2.90
N ASN A 191 -4.62 12.54 2.36
CA ASN A 191 -4.38 11.93 1.07
C ASN A 191 -5.62 12.03 0.18
N TRP A 192 -5.37 12.23 -1.10
CA TRP A 192 -6.39 12.20 -2.15
C TRP A 192 -5.91 11.32 -3.29
N SER A 193 -6.81 10.52 -3.86
CA SER A 193 -6.59 9.83 -5.13
C SER A 193 -7.81 9.95 -6.02
N GLY A 194 -7.57 10.09 -7.31
CA GLY A 194 -8.61 10.12 -8.33
C GLY A 194 -8.26 9.20 -9.49
N MET A 195 -9.24 8.47 -10.01
CA MET A 195 -9.07 7.53 -11.10
C MET A 195 -10.18 7.65 -12.13
N VAL A 196 -9.82 7.41 -13.40
CA VAL A 196 -10.76 7.33 -14.53
C VAL A 196 -10.46 6.07 -15.33
N ALA A 197 -11.47 5.23 -15.55
CA ALA A 197 -11.39 4.08 -16.45
C ALA A 197 -11.95 4.46 -17.81
N THR A 198 -11.13 4.28 -18.85
CA THR A 198 -11.48 4.51 -20.25
C THR A 198 -11.54 3.17 -20.98
N PRO A 199 -12.72 2.67 -21.37
CA PRO A 199 -12.85 1.45 -22.16
C PRO A 199 -12.12 1.58 -23.50
N MET A 200 -11.34 0.56 -23.87
CA MET A 200 -10.57 0.54 -25.13
C MET A 200 -11.09 -0.49 -26.12
N SER A 201 -11.57 -1.65 -25.68
CA SER A 201 -12.04 -2.72 -26.57
C SER A 201 -13.12 -3.57 -25.91
N ALA A 202 -14.33 -3.56 -26.47
CA ALA A 202 -15.45 -4.46 -26.18
C ALA A 202 -15.62 -4.92 -24.71
N GLY A 203 -15.29 -4.05 -23.75
CA GLY A 203 -15.36 -4.34 -22.30
C GLY A 203 -14.31 -5.34 -21.79
N ARG A 204 -13.31 -5.70 -22.58
CA ARG A 204 -12.24 -6.63 -22.21
C ARG A 204 -10.89 -5.96 -21.98
N ILE A 205 -10.73 -4.73 -22.44
CA ILE A 205 -9.50 -3.92 -22.24
C ILE A 205 -9.94 -2.52 -21.88
N ASP A 206 -9.31 -1.96 -20.86
CA ASP A 206 -9.44 -0.56 -20.48
C ASP A 206 -8.10 0.05 -20.07
N LEU A 207 -8.09 1.38 -20.02
CA LEU A 207 -7.02 2.19 -19.49
C LEU A 207 -7.53 2.85 -18.20
N VAL A 208 -6.85 2.63 -17.09
CA VAL A 208 -7.07 3.37 -15.83
C VAL A 208 -6.03 4.45 -15.72
N SER A 209 -6.46 5.71 -15.73
CA SER A 209 -5.61 6.86 -15.40
C SER A 209 -5.80 7.21 -13.94
N ARG A 210 -4.71 7.59 -13.24
CA ARG A 210 -4.69 7.91 -11.82
C ARG A 210 -3.94 9.21 -11.54
N ALA A 211 -4.43 9.98 -10.58
CA ALA A 211 -3.67 11.04 -9.92
C ALA A 211 -3.76 10.85 -8.41
N LEU A 212 -2.73 11.29 -7.68
CA LEU A 212 -2.69 11.24 -6.22
C LEU A 212 -1.99 12.47 -5.64
N VAL A 213 -2.37 12.81 -4.42
CA VAL A 213 -1.70 13.81 -3.58
C VAL A 213 -1.65 13.27 -2.15
N GLN A 214 -0.49 13.38 -1.51
CA GLN A 214 -0.28 13.09 -0.10
C GLN A 214 0.38 14.29 0.56
N LEU A 215 -0.23 14.80 1.61
CA LEU A 215 0.21 15.98 2.36
C LEU A 215 0.32 15.61 3.83
N GLY A 216 1.53 15.41 4.30
CA GLY A 216 1.74 15.02 5.68
C GLY A 216 3.20 15.06 6.11
N ASN A 217 3.42 14.80 7.38
CA ASN A 217 4.78 14.70 7.89
C ASN A 217 5.51 13.39 7.45
N PRO A 218 4.85 12.23 7.22
CA PRO A 218 5.58 11.04 6.75
C PRO A 218 6.07 11.23 5.32
N VAL A 219 5.21 11.73 4.44
CA VAL A 219 5.55 12.02 3.05
C VAL A 219 4.70 13.17 2.52
N THR A 220 5.30 14.02 1.70
CA THR A 220 4.59 15.03 0.91
C THR A 220 4.94 14.81 -0.55
N GLN A 221 3.95 14.39 -1.34
CA GLN A 221 4.13 14.06 -2.75
C GLN A 221 2.85 14.22 -3.57
N ALA A 222 3.02 14.33 -4.89
CA ALA A 222 1.93 14.22 -5.85
C ALA A 222 2.37 13.35 -7.02
N GLY A 223 1.44 12.64 -7.63
CA GLY A 223 1.78 11.71 -8.70
C GLY A 223 0.66 11.51 -9.71
N VAL A 224 1.07 10.98 -10.87
CA VAL A 224 0.17 10.54 -11.93
C VAL A 224 0.61 9.19 -12.45
N GLY A 225 -0.35 8.38 -12.86
CA GLY A 225 -0.10 7.04 -13.39
C GLY A 225 -1.14 6.61 -14.40
N ALA A 226 -0.79 5.57 -15.15
CA ALA A 226 -1.69 4.92 -16.06
C ALA A 226 -1.44 3.41 -16.08
N MET A 227 -2.51 2.63 -16.25
CA MET A 227 -2.47 1.17 -16.23
C MET A 227 -3.46 0.61 -17.24
N VAL A 228 -3.00 -0.26 -18.10
CA VAL A 228 -3.86 -1.05 -18.99
C VAL A 228 -4.26 -2.33 -18.27
N ARG A 229 -5.55 -2.67 -18.33
CA ARG A 229 -6.10 -3.91 -17.81
C ARG A 229 -6.77 -4.72 -18.91
N ALA A 230 -6.67 -6.05 -18.85
CA ALA A 230 -7.27 -6.94 -19.84
C ALA A 230 -7.81 -8.23 -19.20
N GLY A 231 -8.99 -8.68 -19.64
CA GLY A 231 -9.62 -9.94 -19.18
C GLY A 231 -10.99 -9.73 -18.56
N ALA A 232 -11.25 -10.39 -17.41
CA ALA A 232 -12.49 -10.26 -16.63
C ALA A 232 -12.42 -8.98 -15.78
N LEU A 233 -12.69 -7.83 -16.40
CA LEU A 233 -12.49 -6.52 -15.78
C LEU A 233 -13.51 -6.23 -14.69
N PRO A 234 -13.11 -5.61 -13.56
CA PRO A 234 -14.03 -5.07 -12.58
C PRO A 234 -14.83 -3.88 -13.17
N GLN A 235 -16.04 -3.68 -12.65
CA GLN A 235 -16.90 -2.56 -13.04
C GLN A 235 -16.44 -1.29 -12.34
N GLY A 236 -15.43 -0.62 -12.87
CA GLY A 236 -14.88 0.62 -12.36
C GLY A 236 -13.36 0.62 -12.22
N PRO A 237 -12.77 1.81 -12.02
CA PRO A 237 -11.33 1.93 -11.90
C PRO A 237 -10.84 1.38 -10.55
N GLU A 238 -9.76 0.62 -10.62
CA GLU A 238 -9.05 0.08 -9.46
C GLU A 238 -7.55 0.24 -9.68
N TRP A 239 -6.82 0.43 -8.58
CA TRP A 239 -5.37 0.48 -8.56
C TRP A 239 -4.83 -0.45 -7.47
N PRO A 240 -3.75 -1.21 -7.71
CA PRO A 240 -3.13 -2.06 -6.69
C PRO A 240 -2.80 -1.27 -5.42
N GLY A 241 -3.13 -1.85 -4.26
CA GLY A 241 -2.92 -1.19 -2.98
C GLY A 241 -4.04 -0.27 -2.51
N GLU A 242 -5.08 -0.02 -3.34
CA GLU A 242 -6.31 0.66 -2.90
C GLU A 242 -7.48 -0.33 -2.75
N MET A 243 -8.38 -0.04 -1.79
CA MET A 243 -9.58 -0.87 -1.57
C MET A 243 -10.44 -0.91 -2.82
N ALA A 244 -10.74 -2.09 -3.33
CA ALA A 244 -11.65 -2.23 -4.44
C ALA A 244 -13.10 -2.25 -3.96
N LEU A 245 -13.94 -1.45 -4.63
CA LEU A 245 -15.35 -1.30 -4.32
C LEU A 245 -16.25 -1.75 -5.47
N SER A 246 -15.67 -1.98 -6.62
CA SER A 246 -16.38 -2.35 -7.83
C SER A 246 -16.79 -3.82 -7.84
N ARG A 247 -17.94 -4.11 -8.45
CA ARG A 247 -18.33 -5.50 -8.72
C ARG A 247 -17.32 -6.14 -9.66
N ARG A 248 -16.97 -7.39 -9.37
CA ARG A 248 -16.04 -8.17 -10.19
C ARG A 248 -16.73 -9.37 -10.81
N PRO A 249 -16.60 -9.60 -12.12
CA PRO A 249 -16.96 -10.89 -12.72
C PRO A 249 -15.97 -11.95 -12.24
N GLN A 250 -16.41 -13.21 -12.16
CA GLN A 250 -15.50 -14.32 -11.96
C GLN A 250 -14.56 -14.45 -13.17
N GLY A 251 -13.31 -14.77 -12.90
CA GLY A 251 -12.29 -14.93 -13.93
C GLY A 251 -11.00 -14.21 -13.59
N LEU A 252 -10.12 -14.21 -14.56
CA LEU A 252 -8.79 -13.61 -14.48
C LEU A 252 -8.76 -12.31 -15.28
N HIS A 253 -8.15 -11.27 -14.72
CA HIS A 253 -7.63 -10.15 -15.48
C HIS A 253 -6.18 -9.89 -15.13
N VAL A 254 -5.44 -9.37 -16.10
CA VAL A 254 -4.05 -8.95 -15.96
C VAL A 254 -3.95 -7.46 -16.14
N TYR A 255 -2.90 -6.86 -15.60
CA TYR A 255 -2.66 -5.43 -15.73
C TYR A 255 -1.17 -5.11 -15.77
N ALA A 256 -0.85 -4.00 -16.45
CA ALA A 256 0.48 -3.42 -16.45
C ALA A 256 0.37 -1.89 -16.55
N GLY A 257 1.20 -1.19 -15.80
CA GLY A 257 1.16 0.27 -15.75
C GLY A 257 2.41 0.89 -15.16
N ALA A 258 2.37 2.21 -15.06
CA ALA A 258 3.43 2.98 -14.42
C ALA A 258 2.85 4.22 -13.73
N GLU A 259 3.58 4.69 -12.73
CA GLU A 259 3.28 5.91 -11.98
C GLU A 259 4.57 6.71 -11.80
N VAL A 260 4.48 8.03 -11.87
CA VAL A 260 5.56 8.96 -11.53
C VAL A 260 5.08 9.89 -10.43
N ARG A 261 5.89 10.07 -9.41
CA ARG A 261 5.62 10.93 -8.26
C ARG A 261 6.69 12.01 -8.13
N GLY A 262 6.26 13.25 -7.93
CA GLY A 262 7.09 14.34 -7.45
C GLY A 262 7.07 14.32 -5.92
N VAL A 263 8.23 14.13 -5.29
CA VAL A 263 8.40 14.04 -3.83
C VAL A 263 9.00 15.33 -3.33
N ALA A 264 8.29 16.01 -2.44
CA ALA A 264 8.76 17.24 -1.79
C ALA A 264 9.40 16.95 -0.42
N ARG A 265 9.00 15.86 0.22
CA ARG A 265 9.54 15.41 1.51
C ARG A 265 9.27 13.92 1.73
N ASN A 266 10.25 13.25 2.33
CA ASN A 266 10.11 11.91 2.90
C ASN A 266 10.87 11.87 4.25
N ILE A 267 10.14 11.75 5.34
CA ILE A 267 10.69 11.83 6.70
C ILE A 267 11.79 10.79 6.97
N LEU A 268 11.74 9.63 6.32
CA LEU A 268 12.72 8.57 6.49
C LEU A 268 14.04 8.84 5.77
N ILE A 269 14.00 9.73 4.75
CA ILE A 269 15.17 10.11 3.95
C ILE A 269 15.70 11.47 4.40
N ASP A 270 14.81 12.43 4.63
CA ASP A 270 15.18 13.82 4.91
C ASP A 270 15.47 14.08 6.39
N GLY A 271 15.25 13.06 7.23
CA GLY A 271 15.37 13.19 8.66
C GLY A 271 14.07 13.56 9.37
N ASP A 272 14.05 13.28 10.67
CA ASP A 272 12.86 13.45 11.50
C ASP A 272 12.67 14.89 11.98
N THR A 273 11.51 15.13 12.61
CA THR A 273 11.17 16.45 13.17
C THR A 273 12.03 16.83 14.38
N TYR A 274 12.76 15.88 14.98
CA TYR A 274 13.51 16.05 16.21
C TYR A 274 15.04 16.06 16.02
N GLY A 275 15.51 16.26 14.77
CA GLY A 275 16.93 16.46 14.47
C GLY A 275 17.71 15.17 14.23
N TYR A 276 17.10 14.16 13.65
CA TYR A 276 17.84 13.09 13.02
C TYR A 276 18.41 13.61 11.70
N ASP A 277 19.72 13.82 11.66
CA ASP A 277 20.42 14.25 10.46
C ASP A 277 20.68 13.04 9.55
N SER A 278 19.94 12.95 8.47
CA SER A 278 20.20 11.98 7.43
C SER A 278 21.32 12.46 6.49
N LEU A 279 22.26 11.59 6.17
CA LEU A 279 23.31 11.87 5.18
C LEU A 279 22.90 11.43 3.75
N ILE A 280 21.69 10.94 3.59
CA ILE A 280 21.04 10.70 2.30
C ILE A 280 20.05 11.82 1.98
N GLN A 281 19.73 12.00 0.71
CA GLN A 281 18.80 13.01 0.24
C GLN A 281 17.74 12.34 -0.64
N HIS A 282 16.47 12.72 -0.49
CA HIS A 282 15.42 12.19 -1.36
C HIS A 282 15.64 12.64 -2.81
N ARG A 283 15.22 11.79 -3.75
CA ARG A 283 15.12 12.18 -5.14
C ARG A 283 13.78 12.86 -5.37
N PRO A 284 13.75 14.01 -6.07
CA PRO A 284 12.51 14.74 -6.28
C PRO A 284 11.51 14.01 -7.18
N TRP A 285 11.97 13.02 -7.94
CA TRP A 285 11.15 12.19 -8.83
C TRP A 285 11.35 10.72 -8.55
N VAL A 286 10.24 10.01 -8.36
CA VAL A 286 10.20 8.57 -8.18
C VAL A 286 9.27 7.97 -9.22
N ALA A 287 9.77 7.04 -10.02
CA ALA A 287 9.00 6.29 -11.00
C ALA A 287 8.79 4.85 -10.51
N GLU A 288 7.62 4.30 -10.76
CA GLU A 288 7.29 2.92 -10.42
C GLU A 288 6.56 2.27 -11.61
N ALA A 289 7.07 1.13 -12.07
CA ALA A 289 6.37 0.26 -13.00
C ALA A 289 5.72 -0.88 -12.22
N ILE A 290 4.49 -1.24 -12.56
CA ILE A 290 3.73 -2.27 -11.88
C ILE A 290 3.09 -3.21 -12.90
N GLY A 291 3.09 -4.50 -12.62
CA GLY A 291 2.38 -5.51 -13.40
C GLY A 291 1.84 -6.61 -12.49
N GLY A 292 0.70 -7.17 -12.86
CA GLY A 292 0.08 -8.17 -12.00
C GLY A 292 -1.12 -8.86 -12.62
N ALA A 293 -1.73 -9.72 -11.80
CA ALA A 293 -2.92 -10.47 -12.16
C ALA A 293 -3.87 -10.55 -10.96
N SER A 294 -5.16 -10.49 -11.24
CA SER A 294 -6.22 -10.67 -10.26
C SER A 294 -7.15 -11.77 -10.70
N TRP A 295 -7.40 -12.72 -9.81
CA TRP A 295 -8.25 -13.86 -10.06
C TRP A 295 -9.41 -13.92 -9.07
N ALA A 296 -10.62 -13.63 -9.57
CA ALA A 296 -11.86 -13.84 -8.83
C ALA A 296 -12.31 -15.30 -9.01
N PHE A 297 -11.92 -16.17 -8.07
CA PHE A 297 -12.20 -17.60 -8.14
C PHE A 297 -13.60 -17.95 -7.61
N SER A 298 -14.28 -17.01 -6.96
CA SER A 298 -15.69 -17.11 -6.60
C SER A 298 -16.35 -15.74 -6.63
N LYS A 299 -17.67 -15.69 -6.39
CA LYS A 299 -18.40 -14.41 -6.25
C LYS A 299 -17.96 -13.59 -5.03
N ALA A 300 -17.46 -14.27 -4.01
CA ALA A 300 -17.08 -13.66 -2.74
C ALA A 300 -15.56 -13.45 -2.60
N TRP A 301 -14.74 -14.20 -3.32
CA TRP A 301 -13.30 -14.22 -3.07
C TRP A 301 -12.47 -13.95 -4.32
N SER A 302 -11.46 -13.13 -4.17
CA SER A 302 -10.42 -12.94 -5.18
C SER A 302 -9.04 -12.82 -4.55
N VAL A 303 -8.02 -13.17 -5.33
CA VAL A 303 -6.61 -12.99 -4.99
C VAL A 303 -5.94 -12.17 -6.07
N ASP A 304 -5.08 -11.25 -5.65
CA ASP A 304 -4.26 -10.45 -6.53
C ASP A 304 -2.78 -10.70 -6.23
N TYR A 305 -1.97 -10.76 -7.27
CA TYR A 305 -0.52 -10.70 -7.18
C TYR A 305 0.00 -9.61 -8.10
N SER A 306 0.89 -8.76 -7.59
CA SER A 306 1.63 -7.81 -8.43
C SER A 306 3.11 -7.77 -8.08
N LEU A 307 3.88 -7.38 -9.08
CA LEU A 307 5.28 -7.01 -8.96
C LEU A 307 5.41 -5.54 -9.33
N SER A 308 6.02 -4.75 -8.47
CA SER A 308 6.45 -3.39 -8.78
C SER A 308 7.96 -3.26 -8.83
N VAL A 309 8.43 -2.39 -9.72
CA VAL A 309 9.83 -1.98 -9.84
C VAL A 309 9.87 -0.48 -9.65
N ARG A 310 10.41 -0.04 -8.52
CA ARG A 310 10.49 1.36 -8.12
C ARG A 310 11.90 1.88 -8.34
N SER A 311 12.02 3.06 -8.96
CA SER A 311 13.30 3.76 -9.09
C SER A 311 13.90 4.06 -7.71
N VAL A 312 15.18 4.31 -7.66
CA VAL A 312 15.86 4.68 -6.41
C VAL A 312 15.28 6.00 -5.88
N GLU A 313 14.90 6.02 -4.60
CA GLU A 313 14.22 7.14 -3.95
C GLU A 313 15.18 8.14 -3.30
N PHE A 314 16.49 7.81 -3.20
CA PHE A 314 17.49 8.66 -2.53
C PHE A 314 18.82 8.68 -3.25
N THR A 315 19.66 9.63 -2.85
CA THR A 315 21.09 9.72 -3.18
C THR A 315 21.90 9.72 -1.91
N ALA A 316 23.12 9.17 -1.97
CA ALA A 316 24.10 9.22 -0.89
C ALA A 316 25.32 10.05 -1.38
N PRO A 317 25.29 11.40 -1.25
CA PRO A 317 26.29 12.27 -1.89
C PRO A 317 27.72 12.03 -1.41
N LEU A 318 27.87 11.59 -0.15
CA LEU A 318 29.20 11.36 0.46
C LEU A 318 29.71 9.93 0.27
N GLU A 319 28.87 9.02 -0.22
CA GLU A 319 29.23 7.64 -0.53
C GLU A 319 28.66 7.27 -1.90
N PRO A 320 29.36 7.65 -2.99
CA PRO A 320 28.91 7.31 -4.33
C PRO A 320 28.96 5.81 -4.54
N ARG A 321 27.81 5.16 -4.51
CA ARG A 321 27.61 3.75 -4.81
C ARG A 321 26.53 3.57 -5.86
N ALA A 322 26.62 2.50 -6.62
CA ALA A 322 25.55 2.14 -7.54
C ALA A 322 24.32 1.69 -6.74
N LEU A 323 23.24 2.45 -6.86
CA LEU A 323 21.93 2.11 -6.27
C LEU A 323 21.06 1.48 -7.37
N ASN A 324 20.45 0.35 -7.08
CA ASN A 324 19.59 -0.37 -8.01
C ASN A 324 18.11 -0.12 -7.66
N PRO A 325 17.20 -0.14 -8.65
CA PRO A 325 15.77 -0.08 -8.41
C PRO A 325 15.30 -1.15 -7.42
N GLN A 326 14.32 -0.82 -6.61
CA GLN A 326 13.71 -1.74 -5.67
C GLN A 326 12.62 -2.55 -6.36
N ARG A 327 12.49 -3.82 -6.00
CA ARG A 327 11.42 -4.71 -6.46
C ARG A 327 10.60 -5.15 -5.26
N ILE A 328 9.29 -5.02 -5.38
CA ILE A 328 8.34 -5.31 -4.31
C ILE A 328 7.25 -6.20 -4.89
N GLY A 329 7.04 -7.36 -4.30
CA GLY A 329 5.89 -8.21 -4.60
C GLY A 329 4.76 -7.94 -3.62
N MET A 330 3.54 -7.94 -4.10
CA MET A 330 2.32 -7.77 -3.33
C MET A 330 1.41 -9.00 -3.52
N ILE A 331 0.86 -9.49 -2.42
CA ILE A 331 -0.23 -10.48 -2.42
C ILE A 331 -1.40 -9.84 -1.68
N LEU A 332 -2.59 -9.87 -2.30
CA LEU A 332 -3.80 -9.33 -1.71
C LEU A 332 -4.92 -10.36 -1.81
N LEU A 333 -5.53 -10.66 -0.67
CA LEU A 333 -6.74 -11.46 -0.57
C LEU A 333 -7.92 -10.55 -0.29
N ARG A 334 -8.99 -10.71 -1.05
CA ARG A 334 -10.22 -9.94 -0.90
C ARG A 334 -11.41 -10.86 -0.67
N TRP A 335 -12.23 -10.46 0.28
CA TRP A 335 -13.56 -10.99 0.49
C TRP A 335 -14.63 -9.92 0.29
N THR A 336 -15.67 -10.25 -0.44
CA THR A 336 -16.84 -9.40 -0.69
C THR A 336 -18.08 -10.14 -0.22
N PRO A 337 -18.97 -9.56 0.58
CA PRO A 337 -20.20 -10.19 0.97
C PRO A 337 -21.05 -10.63 -0.24
N PRO A 338 -21.71 -11.79 -0.16
CA PRO A 338 -22.54 -12.31 -1.25
C PRO A 338 -23.78 -11.46 -1.53
#